data_9844c22ca82e5452bc521fbf4a793e5e
#
_entry.id   9844c22ca82e5452bc521fbf4a793e5e
#
_cell.length_a   1.000
_cell.length_b   1.000
_cell.length_c   1.000
_cell.angle_alpha   90.00
_cell.angle_beta   90.00
_cell.angle_gamma   90.00
#
_symmetry.space_group_name_H-M   'P 1'
#
loop_
_entity.id
_entity.type
_entity.pdbx_description
1 polymer ?
#
loop_
_entity_poly.entity_id
_entity_poly.type
_entity_poly.pdbx_seq_one_letter_code
_entity_poly.pdbx_strand_id
1 'polypeptide(L)'
;MSRVKSAHLLLAACGAMALAGCETVAEETTEAVGFEYTAMLAPAAGGTGGGKAEISLNDATNMLCTDLELSGVTMTVGHIVGPGNSVVADIDVPDDNDSDDCDNITDAQLDAIKANPGAFKVHVGTTTGDLYGTLVKEG
;
A
#
# COMPACT_ATOMS: atom_id res chain seq x y z
N MET A 1 -30.12 43.26 32.87
CA MET A 1 -30.37 43.17 31.67
C MET A 1 -29.58 42.29 30.76
N SER A 2 -29.08 41.96 30.04
CA SER A 2 -28.54 41.32 28.88
C SER A 2 -27.36 40.43 29.11
N ARG A 3 -27.46 39.60 30.12
CA ARG A 3 -26.35 38.77 30.42
C ARG A 3 -26.48 37.35 29.98
N VAL A 4 -27.59 36.96 29.47
CA VAL A 4 -27.94 35.57 29.23
C VAL A 4 -27.48 35.06 27.87
N LYS A 5 -26.99 35.94 27.02
CA LYS A 5 -26.73 35.62 25.62
C LYS A 5 -25.42 34.87 25.34
N SER A 6 -24.53 34.86 26.29
CA SER A 6 -23.21 34.30 26.03
C SER A 6 -23.11 32.80 26.27
N ALA A 7 -24.00 32.25 27.05
CA ALA A 7 -23.92 30.84 27.41
C ALA A 7 -24.31 29.89 26.29
N HIS A 8 -25.20 30.32 25.43
CA HIS A 8 -25.72 29.45 24.38
C HIS A 8 -24.77 29.29 23.18
N LEU A 9 -23.92 30.27 22.98
CA LEU A 9 -22.97 30.21 21.86
C LEU A 9 -21.83 29.23 22.11
N LEU A 10 -21.47 29.07 23.37
CA LEU A 10 -20.40 28.18 23.75
C LEU A 10 -20.77 26.70 23.62
N LEU A 11 -22.02 26.36 23.81
CA LEU A 11 -22.44 24.97 23.65
C LEU A 11 -22.42 24.50 22.20
N ALA A 12 -22.75 25.40 21.27
CA ALA A 12 -22.71 25.05 19.85
C ALA A 12 -21.26 24.80 19.32
N ALA A 13 -20.33 25.56 19.86
CA ALA A 13 -18.93 25.39 19.50
C ALA A 13 -18.34 24.07 19.99
N CYS A 14 -18.73 23.62 21.18
CA CYS A 14 -18.26 22.34 21.70
C CYS A 14 -18.76 21.14 20.88
N GLY A 15 -20.00 21.21 20.41
CA GLY A 15 -20.55 20.14 19.58
C GLY A 15 -19.81 19.98 18.25
N ALA A 16 -19.42 21.05 17.62
CA ALA A 16 -18.68 21.00 16.37
C ALA A 16 -17.26 20.48 16.55
N MET A 17 -16.62 20.80 17.63
CA MET A 17 -15.27 20.30 17.92
C MET A 17 -15.25 18.79 18.21
N ALA A 18 -16.28 18.28 18.84
CA ALA A 18 -16.35 16.85 19.11
C ALA A 18 -16.44 16.01 17.83
N LEU A 19 -17.13 16.49 16.82
CA LEU A 19 -17.24 15.81 15.54
C LEU A 19 -15.91 15.81 14.77
N ALA A 20 -15.21 16.93 14.76
CA ALA A 20 -13.91 17.01 14.15
C ALA A 20 -12.86 16.11 14.82
N GLY A 21 -12.92 16.01 16.14
CA GLY A 21 -12.05 15.11 16.89
C GLY A 21 -12.28 13.63 16.59
N CYS A 22 -13.50 13.22 16.35
CA CYS A 22 -13.81 11.83 15.99
C CYS A 22 -13.25 11.44 14.63
N GLU A 23 -13.29 12.31 13.65
CA GLU A 23 -12.72 12.05 12.32
C GLU A 23 -11.21 11.92 12.39
N THR A 24 -10.53 12.80 13.08
CA THR A 24 -9.08 12.74 13.24
C THR A 24 -8.61 11.47 13.92
N VAL A 25 -9.30 11.02 14.96
CA VAL A 25 -8.96 9.78 15.67
C VAL A 25 -9.15 8.55 14.77
N ALA A 26 -10.16 8.52 13.92
CA ALA A 26 -10.38 7.42 12.99
C ALA A 26 -9.27 7.32 11.95
N GLU A 27 -8.82 8.44 11.42
CA GLU A 27 -7.70 8.47 10.47
C GLU A 27 -6.39 7.99 11.11
N GLU A 28 -6.05 8.50 12.28
CA GLU A 28 -4.86 8.09 13.00
C GLU A 28 -4.86 6.60 13.34
N THR A 29 -6.00 6.05 13.70
CA THR A 29 -6.11 4.63 14.01
C THR A 29 -5.89 3.75 12.77
N THR A 30 -6.32 4.21 11.61
CA THR A 30 -6.14 3.49 10.35
C THR A 30 -4.67 3.47 9.93
N GLU A 31 -3.97 4.57 10.09
CA GLU A 31 -2.53 4.66 9.79
C GLU A 31 -1.68 3.81 10.74
N ALA A 32 -2.08 3.68 11.98
CA ALA A 32 -1.31 2.97 13.00
C ALA A 32 -1.21 1.45 12.79
N VAL A 33 -2.05 0.86 11.97
CA VAL A 33 -2.07 -0.59 11.70
C VAL A 33 -1.49 -0.98 10.33
N GLY A 34 -0.98 -0.02 9.59
CA GLY A 34 -0.39 -0.23 8.26
C GLY A 34 1.13 -0.18 8.26
N PHE A 35 1.74 -1.02 7.43
CA PHE A 35 3.17 -0.97 7.11
C PHE A 35 3.31 -0.71 5.62
N GLU A 36 4.18 0.22 5.26
CA GLU A 36 4.38 0.62 3.88
C GLU A 36 5.77 0.22 3.39
N TYR A 37 5.82 -0.23 2.15
CA TYR A 37 7.03 -0.63 1.45
C TYR A 37 6.98 -0.10 0.02
N THR A 38 8.14 0.13 -0.55
CA THR A 38 8.28 0.45 -1.98
C THR A 38 9.19 -0.55 -2.67
N ALA A 39 8.98 -0.72 -3.96
CA ALA A 39 9.87 -1.47 -4.83
C ALA A 39 10.07 -0.69 -6.13
N MET A 40 11.31 -0.33 -6.43
CA MET A 40 11.66 0.28 -7.70
C MET A 40 11.90 -0.84 -8.72
N LEU A 41 11.09 -0.84 -9.78
CA LEU A 41 11.11 -1.87 -10.81
C LEU A 41 12.11 -1.52 -11.91
N ALA A 42 13.01 -2.43 -12.17
CA ALA A 42 14.01 -2.30 -13.22
C ALA A 42 14.04 -3.58 -14.08
N PRO A 43 14.34 -3.45 -15.38
CA PRO A 43 14.44 -4.61 -16.26
C PRO A 43 15.67 -5.45 -15.93
N ALA A 44 15.58 -6.73 -16.24
CA ALA A 44 16.77 -7.57 -16.35
C ALA A 44 17.74 -6.97 -17.38
N ALA A 45 19.00 -7.39 -17.33
CA ALA A 45 20.06 -6.82 -18.20
C ALA A 45 19.64 -6.84 -19.68
N GLY A 46 19.71 -5.68 -20.32
CA GLY A 46 19.32 -5.48 -21.72
C GLY A 46 17.82 -5.26 -21.97
N GLY A 47 17.01 -5.23 -20.93
CA GLY A 47 15.58 -4.94 -21.05
C GLY A 47 15.25 -3.45 -21.09
N THR A 48 13.97 -3.13 -21.26
CA THR A 48 13.44 -1.77 -21.32
C THR A 48 12.32 -1.57 -20.33
N GLY A 49 12.01 -0.32 -20.04
CA GLY A 49 10.93 0.07 -19.17
C GLY A 49 11.34 0.14 -17.71
N GLY A 50 10.37 0.35 -16.86
CA GLY A 50 10.55 0.46 -15.43
C GLY A 50 9.24 0.79 -14.73
N GLY A 51 9.31 1.04 -13.45
CA GLY A 51 8.14 1.42 -12.67
C GLY A 51 8.41 1.48 -11.19
N LYS A 52 7.33 1.64 -10.46
CA LYS A 52 7.32 1.67 -9.00
C LYS A 52 6.14 0.86 -8.50
N ALA A 53 6.34 0.11 -7.45
CA ALA A 53 5.26 -0.50 -6.69
C ALA A 53 5.26 0.06 -5.27
N GLU A 54 4.09 0.41 -4.77
CA GLU A 54 3.84 0.73 -3.38
C GLU A 54 3.02 -0.40 -2.77
N ILE A 55 3.50 -0.94 -1.67
CA ILE A 55 2.89 -2.08 -1.01
C ILE A 55 2.50 -1.69 0.40
N SER A 56 1.24 -1.87 0.75
CA SER A 56 0.76 -1.68 2.11
C SER A 56 0.31 -2.99 2.73
N LEU A 57 0.70 -3.22 3.98
CA LEU A 57 0.27 -4.36 4.77
C LEU A 57 -0.64 -3.91 5.90
N ASN A 58 -1.75 -4.58 6.08
CA ASN A 58 -2.67 -4.35 7.18
C ASN A 58 -2.72 -5.57 8.10
N ASP A 59 -2.15 -5.43 9.31
CA ASP A 59 -2.09 -6.50 10.31
C ASP A 59 -3.47 -6.93 10.82
N ALA A 60 -4.41 -6.02 10.88
CA ALA A 60 -5.73 -6.32 11.44
C ALA A 60 -6.59 -7.18 10.50
N THR A 61 -6.34 -7.10 9.21
CA THR A 61 -7.13 -7.78 8.18
C THR A 61 -6.33 -8.81 7.37
N ASN A 62 -5.03 -8.92 7.61
CA ASN A 62 -4.10 -9.75 6.82
C ASN A 62 -4.17 -9.45 5.32
N MET A 63 -4.30 -8.17 4.99
CA MET A 63 -4.35 -7.72 3.60
C MET A 63 -3.02 -7.13 3.16
N LEU A 64 -2.65 -7.48 1.95
CA LEU A 64 -1.56 -6.86 1.21
C LEU A 64 -2.16 -6.16 0.00
N CYS A 65 -1.98 -4.85 -0.08
CA CYS A 65 -2.40 -4.05 -1.22
C CYS A 65 -1.17 -3.58 -2.00
N THR A 66 -1.27 -3.62 -3.31
CA THR A 66 -0.21 -3.19 -4.23
C THR A 66 -0.76 -2.11 -5.15
N ASP A 67 -0.11 -0.97 -5.17
CA ASP A 67 -0.31 0.08 -6.17
C ASP A 67 0.90 0.07 -7.10
N LEU A 68 0.66 -0.17 -8.38
CA LEU A 68 1.70 -0.41 -9.38
C LEU A 68 1.63 0.60 -10.51
N GLU A 69 2.69 1.35 -10.70
CA GLU A 69 2.86 2.28 -11.82
C GLU A 69 3.98 1.80 -12.74
N LEU A 70 3.69 1.59 -14.02
CA LEU A 70 4.64 1.15 -15.02
C LEU A 70 4.85 2.21 -16.11
N SER A 71 6.03 2.22 -16.70
CA SER A 71 6.38 3.10 -17.82
C SER A 71 7.14 2.36 -18.91
N GLY A 72 6.73 2.59 -20.16
CA GLY A 72 7.41 2.08 -21.35
C GLY A 72 7.23 0.58 -21.60
N VAL A 73 6.30 -0.09 -20.94
CA VAL A 73 6.03 -1.52 -21.07
C VAL A 73 4.55 -1.82 -20.94
N THR A 74 4.16 -3.01 -21.42
CA THR A 74 2.80 -3.55 -21.22
C THR A 74 2.90 -4.79 -20.34
N MET A 75 2.23 -4.77 -19.20
CA MET A 75 2.19 -5.86 -18.24
C MET A 75 1.42 -7.06 -18.79
N THR A 76 1.92 -8.25 -18.56
CA THR A 76 1.26 -9.52 -18.90
C THR A 76 0.97 -10.37 -17.67
N VAL A 77 1.74 -10.21 -16.60
CA VAL A 77 1.57 -10.91 -15.32
C VAL A 77 2.27 -10.12 -14.22
N GLY A 78 1.78 -10.22 -13.01
CA GLY A 78 2.43 -9.62 -11.83
C GLY A 78 2.28 -10.49 -10.60
N HIS A 79 3.33 -10.51 -9.78
CA HIS A 79 3.34 -11.23 -8.52
C HIS A 79 4.22 -10.55 -7.50
N ILE A 80 3.91 -10.75 -6.23
CA ILE A 80 4.87 -10.57 -5.15
C ILE A 80 5.43 -11.95 -4.82
N VAL A 81 6.76 -12.09 -4.91
CA VAL A 81 7.46 -13.35 -4.68
C VAL A 81 8.38 -13.25 -3.47
N GLY A 82 8.40 -14.30 -2.69
CA GLY A 82 9.26 -14.46 -1.53
C GLY A 82 10.46 -15.37 -1.78
N PRO A 83 11.12 -15.79 -0.71
CA PRO A 83 12.26 -16.73 -0.80
C PRO A 83 11.87 -18.01 -1.54
N GLY A 84 12.79 -18.50 -2.38
CA GLY A 84 12.54 -19.69 -3.19
C GLY A 84 11.56 -19.47 -4.35
N ASN A 85 11.30 -18.23 -4.73
CA ASN A 85 10.33 -17.83 -5.76
C ASN A 85 8.88 -18.26 -5.46
N SER A 86 8.54 -18.37 -4.18
CA SER A 86 7.17 -18.63 -3.76
C SER A 86 6.29 -17.41 -4.01
N VAL A 87 5.16 -17.60 -4.68
CA VAL A 87 4.19 -16.51 -4.89
C VAL A 87 3.45 -16.24 -3.59
N VAL A 88 3.47 -14.99 -3.15
CA VAL A 88 2.80 -14.51 -1.94
C VAL A 88 1.45 -13.88 -2.31
N ALA A 89 1.44 -13.09 -3.36
CA ALA A 89 0.24 -12.41 -3.86
C ALA A 89 0.34 -12.25 -5.38
N ASP A 90 -0.80 -12.30 -6.03
CA ASP A 90 -0.95 -11.98 -7.45
C ASP A 90 -1.23 -10.48 -7.60
N ILE A 91 -0.83 -9.89 -8.71
CA ILE A 91 -1.15 -8.51 -9.07
C ILE A 91 -1.92 -8.54 -10.38
N ASP A 92 -3.14 -8.03 -10.35
CA ASP A 92 -3.99 -8.02 -11.53
C ASP A 92 -3.41 -7.19 -12.67
N VAL A 93 -3.53 -7.71 -13.87
CA VAL A 93 -3.10 -7.01 -15.09
C VAL A 93 -4.13 -5.94 -15.43
N PRO A 94 -3.78 -4.65 -15.36
CA PRO A 94 -4.71 -3.57 -15.65
C PRO A 94 -4.92 -3.38 -17.17
N ASP A 95 -5.99 -2.70 -17.51
CA ASP A 95 -6.23 -2.26 -18.89
C ASP A 95 -5.28 -1.11 -19.30
N ASP A 96 -4.79 -0.37 -18.33
CA ASP A 96 -3.72 0.65 -18.46
C ASP A 96 -2.53 0.24 -17.58
N ASN A 97 -1.46 0.99 -17.53
CA ASN A 97 -0.25 0.65 -16.77
C ASN A 97 -0.30 1.05 -15.29
N ASP A 98 -1.50 1.08 -14.72
CA ASP A 98 -1.78 1.45 -13.35
C ASP A 98 -2.69 0.39 -12.73
N SER A 99 -2.21 -0.30 -11.72
CA SER A 99 -2.94 -1.36 -11.03
C SER A 99 -2.97 -1.10 -9.52
N ASP A 100 -4.14 -1.17 -8.96
CA ASP A 100 -4.39 -1.14 -7.51
C ASP A 100 -5.14 -2.43 -7.14
N ASP A 101 -4.46 -3.31 -6.44
CA ASP A 101 -4.96 -4.65 -6.11
C ASP A 101 -4.67 -5.03 -4.67
N CYS A 102 -5.59 -5.74 -4.04
CA CYS A 102 -5.47 -6.19 -2.66
C CYS A 102 -5.74 -7.68 -2.53
N ASP A 103 -4.81 -8.41 -1.91
CA ASP A 103 -4.91 -9.83 -1.63
C ASP A 103 -4.88 -10.14 -0.13
N ASN A 104 -5.58 -11.19 0.27
CA ASN A 104 -5.41 -11.74 1.61
C ASN A 104 -4.18 -12.64 1.65
N ILE A 105 -3.32 -12.41 2.63
CA ILE A 105 -2.14 -13.22 2.88
C ILE A 105 -2.24 -13.89 4.25
N THR A 106 -1.42 -14.90 4.50
CA THR A 106 -1.39 -15.57 5.80
C THR A 106 -0.63 -14.75 6.84
N ASP A 107 -0.90 -14.96 8.11
CA ASP A 107 -0.14 -14.38 9.23
C ASP A 107 1.36 -14.63 9.06
N ALA A 108 1.73 -15.85 8.68
CA ALA A 108 3.13 -16.22 8.49
C ALA A 108 3.79 -15.44 7.34
N GLN A 109 3.08 -15.21 6.24
CA GLN A 109 3.58 -14.40 5.12
C GLN A 109 3.72 -12.93 5.52
N LEU A 110 2.75 -12.40 6.23
CA LEU A 110 2.77 -11.02 6.73
C LEU A 110 3.95 -10.80 7.68
N ASP A 111 4.13 -11.69 8.65
CA ASP A 111 5.25 -11.64 9.59
C ASP A 111 6.61 -11.78 8.89
N ALA A 112 6.70 -12.63 7.87
CA ALA A 112 7.93 -12.80 7.10
C ALA A 112 8.32 -11.54 6.32
N ILE A 113 7.35 -10.85 5.70
CA ILE A 113 7.60 -9.58 5.00
C ILE A 113 8.06 -8.51 6.00
N LYS A 114 7.39 -8.40 7.13
CA LYS A 114 7.76 -7.43 8.18
C LYS A 114 9.15 -7.68 8.74
N ALA A 115 9.52 -8.94 8.93
CA ALA A 115 10.82 -9.31 9.47
C ALA A 115 11.97 -9.08 8.48
N ASN A 116 11.76 -9.36 7.20
CA ASN A 116 12.80 -9.23 6.17
C ASN A 116 12.20 -8.86 4.81
N PRO A 117 11.78 -7.62 4.61
CA PRO A 117 11.20 -7.18 3.33
C PRO A 117 12.18 -7.36 2.15
N GLY A 118 13.48 -7.24 2.39
CA GLY A 118 14.49 -7.42 1.36
C GLY A 118 14.58 -8.82 0.75
N ALA A 119 13.94 -9.82 1.36
CA ALA A 119 13.81 -11.16 0.79
C ALA A 119 12.64 -11.31 -0.18
N PHE A 120 11.82 -10.27 -0.33
CA PHE A 120 10.64 -10.24 -1.19
C PHE A 120 10.84 -9.29 -2.35
N LYS A 121 10.22 -9.62 -3.49
CA LYS A 121 10.32 -8.84 -4.73
C LYS A 121 8.96 -8.70 -5.37
N VAL A 122 8.75 -7.58 -6.02
CA VAL A 122 7.70 -7.44 -7.04
C VAL A 122 8.30 -7.95 -8.36
N HIS A 123 7.62 -8.87 -9.00
CA HIS A 123 7.93 -9.38 -10.32
C HIS A 123 6.82 -8.98 -11.28
N VAL A 124 7.17 -8.35 -12.36
CA VAL A 124 6.23 -7.96 -13.43
C VAL A 124 6.74 -8.52 -14.75
N GLY A 125 5.98 -9.44 -15.32
CA GLY A 125 6.20 -9.90 -16.69
C GLY A 125 5.60 -8.90 -17.67
N THR A 126 6.35 -8.59 -18.73
CA THR A 126 5.91 -7.67 -19.78
C THR A 126 6.13 -8.26 -21.16
N THR A 127 5.58 -7.62 -22.19
CA THR A 127 5.76 -8.04 -23.58
C THR A 127 7.21 -7.92 -24.07
N THR A 128 8.05 -7.18 -23.38
CA THR A 128 9.46 -6.91 -23.75
C THR A 128 10.48 -7.46 -22.75
N GLY A 129 10.04 -8.22 -21.76
CA GLY A 129 10.89 -8.82 -20.71
C GLY A 129 10.34 -8.57 -19.33
N ASP A 130 11.04 -9.06 -18.31
CA ASP A 130 10.60 -8.99 -16.93
C ASP A 130 11.21 -7.82 -16.19
N LEU A 131 10.43 -7.25 -15.27
CA LEU A 131 10.86 -6.22 -14.32
C LEU A 131 10.87 -6.81 -12.90
N TYR A 132 11.83 -6.41 -12.10
CA TYR A 132 11.96 -6.82 -10.70
C TYR A 132 12.27 -5.64 -9.81
N GLY A 133 11.70 -5.65 -8.62
CA GLY A 133 12.03 -4.68 -7.58
C GLY A 133 11.99 -5.32 -6.20
N THR A 134 13.02 -5.10 -5.40
CA THR A 134 13.07 -5.60 -4.02
C THR A 134 12.28 -4.67 -3.09
N LEU A 135 11.54 -5.23 -2.15
CA LEU A 135 10.80 -4.45 -1.17
C LEU A 135 11.74 -3.73 -0.21
N VAL A 136 11.50 -2.44 -0.03
CA VAL A 136 12.20 -1.58 0.92
C VAL A 136 11.14 -0.94 1.82
N LYS A 137 11.31 -1.06 3.12
CA LYS A 137 10.40 -0.45 4.09
C LYS A 137 10.50 1.07 4.02
N GLU A 138 9.36 1.73 3.93
CA GLU A 138 9.28 3.18 4.12
C GLU A 138 9.39 3.51 5.61
N GLY A 139 10.24 4.44 5.90
CA GLY A 139 10.59 4.75 7.28
C GLY A 139 9.91 5.94 7.87
#